data_598017ac96001597470f49ca16f705cf
#
_entry.id   598017ac96001597470f49ca16f705cf
#
_cell.length_a   1.000
_cell.length_b   1.000
_cell.length_c   1.000
_cell.angle_alpha   90.00
_cell.angle_beta   90.00
_cell.angle_gamma   90.00
#
_symmetry.space_group_name_H-M   'P 1'
#
loop_
_entity.id
_entity.type
_entity.pdbx_description
1 polymer ?
#
loop_
_entity_poly.entity_id
_entity_poly.type
_entity_poly.pdbx_seq_one_letter_code
_entity_poly.pdbx_strand_id
1 'polypeptide(L)'
;MTISTSAQAASAAELAPLRQQIDAIDTQLVQLLAARAKVTAQVGQVKQQYALPLYVPEREKALLEARRAQAETVGVSPELVEDVLRRVMRESYSTQETGFVCCREGGGKVVVVGGRGALGQRFVSLFQRSGFVVSVLEQSDWPQAADICVDASLVLLAVPIAVTEQVIRQLPPLPANCILADITSIKAAPLAAMLAQHAGPVLGLHPMFGPDISNIVKQVVVVCHGRAAEQYQWLLQQFSVWGAVLTEKNAQQHDELMQLIQAMRHFSSLVYGVHLAEEHADLSQLLELSSPIYRLELAMVGRLFAQNAELYADIMLSSVAVTGLLQRYQHRFNQLSHLLAARDKAGLMAEFAKGQEFFGPLASQFLQESRRLLQKAADERS
;
A
#
# COMPACT_ATOMS: atom_id res chain seq x y z
N MET A 1 -40.34 17.41 24.69
CA MET A 1 -41.38 16.46 25.10
C MET A 1 -40.77 15.48 26.07
N THR A 2 -41.08 15.58 27.36
CA THR A 2 -40.59 14.64 28.40
C THR A 2 -41.41 13.36 28.33
N ILE A 3 -40.80 12.27 27.92
CA ILE A 3 -41.46 10.95 27.91
C ILE A 3 -41.81 10.58 29.36
N SER A 4 -43.06 10.19 29.64
CA SER A 4 -43.51 9.78 30.96
C SER A 4 -42.71 8.60 31.47
N THR A 5 -42.34 8.57 32.77
CA THR A 5 -41.53 7.52 33.41
C THR A 5 -42.19 6.14 33.26
N SER A 6 -43.51 6.04 33.18
CA SER A 6 -44.23 4.79 32.93
C SER A 6 -44.05 4.28 31.51
N ALA A 7 -44.00 5.16 30.49
CA ALA A 7 -43.72 4.77 29.11
C ALA A 7 -42.28 4.31 28.91
N GLN A 8 -41.32 4.89 29.63
CA GLN A 8 -39.94 4.42 29.65
C GLN A 8 -39.78 3.03 30.29
N ALA A 9 -40.48 2.77 31.38
CA ALA A 9 -40.43 1.46 32.03
C ALA A 9 -41.08 0.37 31.16
N ALA A 10 -42.22 0.65 30.51
CA ALA A 10 -42.91 -0.27 29.61
C ALA A 10 -42.04 -0.61 28.38
N SER A 11 -41.45 0.42 27.73
CA SER A 11 -40.54 0.22 26.60
C SER A 11 -39.29 -0.57 26.95
N ALA A 12 -38.72 -0.36 28.16
CA ALA A 12 -37.57 -1.12 28.63
C ALA A 12 -37.90 -2.62 28.83
N ALA A 13 -39.12 -2.95 29.34
CA ALA A 13 -39.57 -4.32 29.52
C ALA A 13 -39.79 -5.07 28.19
N GLU A 14 -40.31 -4.38 27.16
CA GLU A 14 -40.48 -4.94 25.82
C GLU A 14 -39.16 -5.10 25.08
N LEU A 15 -38.21 -4.18 25.26
CA LEU A 15 -36.86 -4.21 24.62
C LEU A 15 -35.93 -5.27 25.22
N ALA A 16 -36.07 -5.59 26.52
CA ALA A 16 -35.18 -6.51 27.20
C ALA A 16 -35.10 -7.92 26.54
N PRO A 17 -36.23 -8.61 26.20
CA PRO A 17 -36.16 -9.90 25.53
C PRO A 17 -35.59 -9.81 24.10
N LEU A 18 -35.83 -8.72 23.38
CA LEU A 18 -35.25 -8.52 22.04
C LEU A 18 -33.73 -8.30 22.10
N ARG A 19 -33.27 -7.54 23.07
CA ARG A 19 -31.81 -7.37 23.31
C ARG A 19 -31.13 -8.69 23.67
N GLN A 20 -31.76 -9.52 24.52
CA GLN A 20 -31.25 -10.87 24.82
C GLN A 20 -31.17 -11.78 23.58
N GLN A 21 -32.13 -11.67 22.66
CA GLN A 21 -32.07 -12.42 21.39
C GLN A 21 -30.90 -11.90 20.51
N ILE A 22 -30.67 -10.58 20.42
CA ILE A 22 -29.55 -10.00 19.72
C ILE A 22 -28.24 -10.49 20.34
N ASP A 23 -28.08 -10.42 21.66
CA ASP A 23 -26.88 -10.87 22.38
C ASP A 23 -26.56 -12.35 22.10
N ALA A 24 -27.61 -13.20 22.02
CA ALA A 24 -27.45 -14.60 21.68
C ALA A 24 -26.97 -14.79 20.22
N ILE A 25 -27.51 -14.04 19.29
CA ILE A 25 -27.08 -14.04 17.88
C ILE A 25 -25.62 -13.52 17.77
N ASP A 26 -25.26 -12.45 18.44
CA ASP A 26 -23.90 -11.90 18.45
C ASP A 26 -22.91 -12.92 19.02
N THR A 27 -23.30 -13.66 20.05
CA THR A 27 -22.51 -14.77 20.60
C THR A 27 -22.26 -15.85 19.54
N GLN A 28 -23.26 -16.20 18.74
CA GLN A 28 -23.12 -17.17 17.64
C GLN A 28 -22.19 -16.62 16.55
N LEU A 29 -22.29 -15.33 16.21
CA LEU A 29 -21.37 -14.69 15.25
C LEU A 29 -19.91 -14.78 15.71
N VAL A 30 -19.63 -14.51 16.98
CA VAL A 30 -18.28 -14.66 17.55
C VAL A 30 -17.79 -16.10 17.43
N GLN A 31 -18.65 -17.09 17.73
CA GLN A 31 -18.30 -18.52 17.61
C GLN A 31 -18.02 -18.92 16.16
N LEU A 32 -18.81 -18.42 15.19
CA LEU A 32 -18.61 -18.68 13.77
C LEU A 32 -17.31 -18.04 13.25
N LEU A 33 -16.99 -16.84 13.70
CA LEU A 33 -15.71 -16.17 13.38
C LEU A 33 -14.52 -16.98 13.93
N ALA A 34 -14.60 -17.47 15.16
CA ALA A 34 -13.56 -18.32 15.76
C ALA A 34 -13.41 -19.66 15.01
N ALA A 35 -14.51 -20.30 14.63
CA ALA A 35 -14.48 -21.53 13.84
C ALA A 35 -13.85 -21.29 12.46
N ARG A 36 -14.23 -20.19 11.78
CA ARG A 36 -13.66 -19.80 10.51
C ARG A 36 -12.15 -19.52 10.61
N ALA A 37 -11.70 -18.85 11.67
CA ALA A 37 -10.28 -18.58 11.90
C ALA A 37 -9.46 -19.86 12.00
N LYS A 38 -9.97 -20.90 12.71
CA LYS A 38 -9.32 -22.22 12.79
C LYS A 38 -9.16 -22.88 11.42
N VAL A 39 -10.21 -22.88 10.59
CA VAL A 39 -10.15 -23.43 9.23
C VAL A 39 -9.19 -22.62 8.36
N THR A 40 -9.18 -21.30 8.51
CA THR A 40 -8.30 -20.44 7.73
C THR A 40 -6.82 -20.66 8.08
N ALA A 41 -6.51 -20.96 9.35
CA ALA A 41 -5.15 -21.35 9.74
C ALA A 41 -4.73 -22.67 9.07
N GLN A 42 -5.62 -23.66 8.97
CA GLN A 42 -5.33 -24.89 8.22
C GLN A 42 -5.11 -24.63 6.72
N VAL A 43 -5.89 -23.74 6.11
CA VAL A 43 -5.66 -23.29 4.73
C VAL A 43 -4.28 -22.67 4.59
N GLY A 44 -3.85 -21.85 5.56
CA GLY A 44 -2.50 -21.27 5.61
C GLY A 44 -1.41 -22.35 5.61
N GLN A 45 -1.55 -23.40 6.41
CA GLN A 45 -0.61 -24.53 6.45
C GLN A 45 -0.51 -25.24 5.09
N VAL A 46 -1.66 -25.50 4.44
CA VAL A 46 -1.66 -26.11 3.10
C VAL A 46 -0.97 -25.19 2.09
N LYS A 47 -1.27 -23.89 2.10
CA LYS A 47 -0.61 -22.93 1.22
C LYS A 47 0.90 -22.91 1.44
N GLN A 48 1.33 -22.94 2.69
CA GLN A 48 2.73 -23.00 3.06
C GLN A 48 3.39 -24.30 2.53
N GLN A 49 2.75 -25.44 2.70
CA GLN A 49 3.27 -26.73 2.23
C GLN A 49 3.52 -26.77 0.71
N TYR A 50 2.66 -26.11 -0.07
CA TYR A 50 2.71 -26.16 -1.54
C TYR A 50 3.21 -24.85 -2.19
N ALA A 51 3.82 -23.94 -1.43
CA ALA A 51 4.30 -22.65 -1.92
C ALA A 51 3.22 -21.82 -2.67
N LEU A 52 1.95 -21.89 -2.22
CA LEU A 52 0.85 -21.17 -2.86
C LEU A 52 0.78 -19.72 -2.35
N PRO A 53 0.37 -18.77 -3.19
CA PRO A 53 0.18 -17.38 -2.80
C PRO A 53 -0.82 -17.23 -1.64
N LEU A 54 -0.51 -16.35 -0.67
CA LEU A 54 -1.50 -16.01 0.37
C LEU A 54 -2.74 -15.36 -0.24
N TYR A 55 -2.56 -14.49 -1.22
CA TYR A 55 -3.63 -13.77 -1.89
C TYR A 55 -3.88 -14.35 -3.29
N VAL A 56 -5.13 -14.69 -3.58
CA VAL A 56 -5.60 -15.19 -4.88
C VAL A 56 -6.83 -14.35 -5.26
N PRO A 57 -6.68 -13.32 -6.11
CA PRO A 57 -7.74 -12.37 -6.46
C PRO A 57 -9.02 -13.02 -6.96
N GLU A 58 -8.91 -14.01 -7.85
CA GLU A 58 -10.04 -14.70 -8.47
C GLU A 58 -10.87 -15.46 -7.43
N ARG A 59 -10.19 -16.11 -6.47
CA ARG A 59 -10.85 -16.82 -5.38
C ARG A 59 -11.60 -15.89 -4.44
N GLU A 60 -11.00 -14.74 -4.11
CA GLU A 60 -11.64 -13.73 -3.28
C GLU A 60 -12.87 -13.14 -3.98
N LYS A 61 -12.74 -12.79 -5.26
CA LYS A 61 -13.83 -12.28 -6.09
C LYS A 61 -15.01 -13.27 -6.14
N ALA A 62 -14.74 -14.52 -6.51
CA ALA A 62 -15.77 -15.57 -6.58
C ALA A 62 -16.46 -15.80 -5.23
N LEU A 63 -15.72 -15.76 -4.12
CA LEU A 63 -16.29 -15.89 -2.77
C LEU A 63 -17.25 -14.73 -2.48
N LEU A 64 -16.84 -13.50 -2.73
CA LEU A 64 -17.66 -12.33 -2.46
C LEU A 64 -18.92 -12.31 -3.32
N GLU A 65 -18.82 -12.60 -4.61
CA GLU A 65 -19.96 -12.70 -5.52
C GLU A 65 -20.98 -13.74 -5.03
N ALA A 66 -20.52 -14.95 -4.67
CA ALA A 66 -21.38 -16.01 -4.15
C ALA A 66 -22.06 -15.61 -2.84
N ARG A 67 -21.38 -14.90 -1.94
CA ARG A 67 -21.97 -14.48 -0.65
C ARG A 67 -22.93 -13.29 -0.82
N ARG A 68 -22.66 -12.37 -1.76
CA ARG A 68 -23.61 -11.31 -2.13
C ARG A 68 -24.93 -11.90 -2.64
N ALA A 69 -24.86 -12.84 -3.59
CA ALA A 69 -26.05 -13.52 -4.10
C ALA A 69 -26.82 -14.26 -2.98
N GLN A 70 -26.10 -14.91 -2.05
CA GLN A 70 -26.74 -15.56 -0.89
C GLN A 70 -27.43 -14.53 0.02
N ALA A 71 -26.82 -13.38 0.27
CA ALA A 71 -27.40 -12.32 1.10
C ALA A 71 -28.73 -11.84 0.54
N GLU A 72 -28.84 -11.64 -0.77
CA GLU A 72 -30.08 -11.27 -1.45
C GLU A 72 -31.20 -12.29 -1.19
N THR A 73 -30.89 -13.60 -1.22
CA THR A 73 -31.90 -14.64 -1.01
C THR A 73 -32.46 -14.68 0.41
N VAL A 74 -31.72 -14.17 1.40
CA VAL A 74 -32.15 -14.17 2.81
C VAL A 74 -32.55 -12.77 3.31
N GLY A 75 -32.61 -11.78 2.41
CA GLY A 75 -33.06 -10.42 2.74
C GLY A 75 -32.05 -9.60 3.56
N VAL A 76 -30.76 -9.91 3.44
CA VAL A 76 -29.66 -9.15 4.07
C VAL A 76 -28.97 -8.30 3.00
N SER A 77 -28.52 -7.08 3.35
CA SER A 77 -27.77 -6.23 2.42
C SER A 77 -26.51 -6.95 1.90
N PRO A 78 -26.35 -7.12 0.58
CA PRO A 78 -25.14 -7.69 -0.02
C PRO A 78 -23.90 -6.89 0.29
N GLU A 79 -24.03 -5.55 0.42
CA GLU A 79 -22.95 -4.64 0.77
C GLU A 79 -22.44 -4.89 2.19
N LEU A 80 -23.36 -5.05 3.16
CA LEU A 80 -23.02 -5.40 4.54
C LEU A 80 -22.23 -6.71 4.61
N VAL A 81 -22.72 -7.75 3.92
CA VAL A 81 -22.05 -9.07 3.90
C VAL A 81 -20.67 -8.97 3.26
N GLU A 82 -20.54 -8.23 2.17
CA GLU A 82 -19.23 -7.99 1.53
C GLU A 82 -18.26 -7.29 2.48
N ASP A 83 -18.67 -6.22 3.15
CA ASP A 83 -17.80 -5.43 4.06
C ASP A 83 -17.35 -6.27 5.26
N VAL A 84 -18.27 -7.01 5.89
CA VAL A 84 -17.94 -7.93 6.98
C VAL A 84 -16.93 -8.99 6.51
N LEU A 85 -17.15 -9.62 5.36
CA LEU A 85 -16.25 -10.65 4.84
C LEU A 85 -14.88 -10.09 4.45
N ARG A 86 -14.81 -8.89 3.86
CA ARG A 86 -13.54 -8.23 3.58
C ARG A 86 -12.74 -7.97 4.85
N ARG A 87 -13.39 -7.54 5.94
CA ARG A 87 -12.74 -7.34 7.24
C ARG A 87 -12.24 -8.66 7.82
N VAL A 88 -13.08 -9.71 7.79
CA VAL A 88 -12.73 -11.05 8.27
C VAL A 88 -11.58 -11.66 7.46
N MET A 89 -11.57 -11.49 6.13
CA MET A 89 -10.47 -11.96 5.28
C MET A 89 -9.16 -11.24 5.59
N ARG A 90 -9.20 -9.93 5.82
CA ARG A 90 -8.01 -9.14 6.20
C ARG A 90 -7.38 -9.68 7.47
N GLU A 91 -8.19 -9.98 8.48
CA GLU A 91 -7.72 -10.60 9.73
C GLU A 91 -7.13 -11.99 9.48
N SER A 92 -7.77 -12.77 8.61
CA SER A 92 -7.27 -14.11 8.24
C SER A 92 -5.91 -14.08 7.57
N TYR A 93 -5.58 -13.04 6.80
CA TYR A 93 -4.24 -12.88 6.24
C TYR A 93 -3.20 -12.60 7.32
N SER A 94 -3.50 -11.76 8.29
CA SER A 94 -2.58 -11.48 9.41
C SER A 94 -2.26 -12.72 10.24
N THR A 95 -3.25 -13.60 10.46
CA THR A 95 -3.06 -14.85 11.23
C THR A 95 -2.32 -15.94 10.44
N GLN A 96 -2.30 -15.89 9.11
CA GLN A 96 -1.56 -16.84 8.26
C GLN A 96 -0.07 -16.47 8.12
N GLU A 97 0.35 -15.33 8.61
CA GLU A 97 1.73 -14.83 8.53
C GLU A 97 2.71 -15.43 9.56
N THR A 98 2.45 -16.57 10.15
CA THR A 98 3.33 -17.19 11.17
C THR A 98 4.65 -17.71 10.60
N GLY A 99 4.71 -18.00 9.30
CA GLY A 99 5.89 -18.42 8.55
C GLY A 99 5.57 -18.58 7.07
N PHE A 100 6.58 -18.53 6.24
CA PHE A 100 6.45 -18.71 4.79
C PHE A 100 7.38 -19.81 4.30
N VAL A 101 6.99 -20.47 3.20
CA VAL A 101 7.90 -21.38 2.54
C VAL A 101 9.03 -20.62 1.84
N CYS A 102 10.22 -21.19 1.84
CA CYS A 102 11.30 -20.71 1.00
C CYS A 102 11.11 -21.15 -0.44
N CYS A 103 10.93 -20.19 -1.36
CA CYS A 103 10.75 -20.49 -2.78
C CYS A 103 12.04 -20.78 -3.52
N ARG A 104 13.20 -20.63 -2.87
CA ARG A 104 14.49 -20.99 -3.45
C ARG A 104 14.90 -22.39 -2.98
N GLU A 105 15.15 -23.29 -3.90
CA GLU A 105 15.64 -24.61 -3.59
C GLU A 105 16.97 -24.53 -2.83
N GLY A 106 17.07 -25.27 -1.73
CA GLY A 106 18.24 -25.24 -0.83
C GLY A 106 18.37 -23.97 0.03
N GLY A 107 17.39 -23.07 0.03
CA GLY A 107 17.46 -21.83 0.77
C GLY A 107 18.50 -20.85 0.20
N GLY A 108 19.20 -20.14 1.06
CA GLY A 108 20.31 -19.28 0.67
C GLY A 108 20.48 -18.08 1.61
N LYS A 109 21.52 -17.32 1.34
CA LYS A 109 21.85 -16.11 2.07
C LYS A 109 21.30 -14.88 1.33
N VAL A 110 20.58 -14.04 2.05
CA VAL A 110 20.10 -12.75 1.58
C VAL A 110 20.85 -11.66 2.33
N VAL A 111 21.45 -10.75 1.61
CA VAL A 111 22.10 -9.56 2.17
C VAL A 111 21.19 -8.36 1.92
N VAL A 112 20.76 -7.68 2.99
CA VAL A 112 19.95 -6.46 2.87
C VAL A 112 20.82 -5.27 3.21
N VAL A 113 21.14 -4.47 2.20
CA VAL A 113 21.91 -3.23 2.37
C VAL A 113 20.96 -2.13 2.83
N GLY A 114 21.23 -1.51 3.98
CA GLY A 114 20.27 -0.62 4.65
C GLY A 114 19.15 -1.36 5.38
N GLY A 115 19.41 -2.59 5.80
CA GLY A 115 18.43 -3.47 6.44
C GLY A 115 17.93 -2.98 7.80
N ARG A 116 18.60 -2.03 8.45
CA ARG A 116 18.15 -1.41 9.71
C ARG A 116 17.18 -0.26 9.47
N GLY A 117 17.03 0.23 8.24
CA GLY A 117 16.00 1.20 7.87
C GLY A 117 14.59 0.61 8.01
N ALA A 118 13.57 1.45 8.20
CA ALA A 118 12.22 1.00 8.51
C ALA A 118 11.63 0.03 7.46
N LEU A 119 11.82 0.30 6.16
CA LEU A 119 11.38 -0.59 5.09
C LEU A 119 12.32 -1.81 4.97
N GLY A 120 13.65 -1.62 5.11
CA GLY A 120 14.65 -2.69 5.10
C GLY A 120 14.35 -3.76 6.15
N GLN A 121 14.03 -3.36 7.38
CA GLN A 121 13.64 -4.27 8.47
C GLN A 121 12.42 -5.14 8.11
N ARG A 122 11.46 -4.61 7.35
CA ARG A 122 10.31 -5.40 6.87
C ARG A 122 10.78 -6.56 5.99
N PHE A 123 11.67 -6.28 5.04
CA PHE A 123 12.21 -7.33 4.15
C PHE A 123 13.14 -8.30 4.89
N VAL A 124 13.98 -7.81 5.81
CA VAL A 124 14.76 -8.68 6.71
C VAL A 124 13.84 -9.68 7.42
N SER A 125 12.77 -9.18 8.05
CA SER A 125 11.80 -10.04 8.75
C SER A 125 11.11 -11.05 7.81
N LEU A 126 10.67 -10.61 6.62
CA LEU A 126 10.00 -11.47 5.65
C LEU A 126 10.92 -12.59 5.16
N PHE A 127 12.18 -12.31 4.83
CA PHE A 127 13.14 -13.31 4.43
C PHE A 127 13.50 -14.27 5.57
N GLN A 128 13.71 -13.78 6.79
CA GLN A 128 13.95 -14.63 7.96
C GLN A 128 12.79 -15.58 8.23
N ARG A 129 11.56 -15.09 8.18
CA ARG A 129 10.34 -15.89 8.35
C ARG A 129 10.10 -16.88 7.21
N SER A 130 10.77 -16.67 6.07
CA SER A 130 10.79 -17.60 4.93
C SER A 130 11.96 -18.60 4.99
N GLY A 131 12.72 -18.62 6.07
CA GLY A 131 13.81 -19.59 6.28
C GLY A 131 15.13 -19.24 5.58
N PHE A 132 15.29 -18.00 5.07
CA PHE A 132 16.58 -17.56 4.54
C PHE A 132 17.54 -17.15 5.66
N VAL A 133 18.83 -17.36 5.44
CA VAL A 133 19.88 -16.74 6.25
C VAL A 133 20.00 -15.29 5.83
N VAL A 134 19.72 -14.35 6.74
CA VAL A 134 19.73 -12.92 6.42
C VAL A 134 20.88 -12.22 7.11
N SER A 135 21.70 -11.53 6.32
CA SER A 135 22.72 -10.59 6.79
C SER A 135 22.31 -9.17 6.46
N VAL A 136 22.62 -8.23 7.33
CA VAL A 136 22.42 -6.81 7.10
C VAL A 136 23.77 -6.16 6.84
N LEU A 137 23.84 -5.26 5.85
CA LEU A 137 25.03 -4.50 5.51
C LEU A 137 24.70 -3.01 5.66
N GLU A 138 25.28 -2.34 6.64
CA GLU A 138 25.15 -0.92 6.89
C GLU A 138 26.44 -0.19 6.52
N GLN A 139 26.41 1.15 6.57
CA GLN A 139 27.59 1.96 6.26
C GLN A 139 28.80 1.62 7.15
N SER A 140 28.58 1.29 8.41
CA SER A 140 29.64 0.88 9.35
C SER A 140 30.29 -0.46 8.99
N ASP A 141 29.56 -1.32 8.28
CA ASP A 141 29.97 -2.70 7.99
C ASP A 141 30.71 -2.79 6.63
N TRP A 142 30.86 -1.65 5.93
CA TRP A 142 31.44 -1.58 4.59
C TRP A 142 32.84 -2.21 4.46
N PRO A 143 33.75 -2.10 5.47
CA PRO A 143 35.02 -2.79 5.41
C PRO A 143 34.91 -4.33 5.31
N GLN A 144 33.80 -4.93 5.78
CA GLN A 144 33.53 -6.36 5.71
C GLN A 144 32.54 -6.72 4.58
N ALA A 145 32.18 -5.78 3.71
CA ALA A 145 31.16 -5.98 2.67
C ALA A 145 31.46 -7.18 1.77
N ALA A 146 32.73 -7.39 1.41
CA ALA A 146 33.14 -8.53 0.58
C ALA A 146 32.88 -9.88 1.29
N ASP A 147 33.20 -10.01 2.56
CA ASP A 147 32.98 -11.22 3.36
C ASP A 147 31.49 -11.46 3.60
N ILE A 148 30.73 -10.38 3.79
CA ILE A 148 29.27 -10.46 3.96
C ILE A 148 28.59 -10.90 2.66
N CYS A 149 29.10 -10.51 1.49
CA CYS A 149 28.46 -10.80 0.20
C CYS A 149 28.97 -12.07 -0.49
N VAL A 150 30.05 -12.70 -0.03
CA VAL A 150 30.77 -13.75 -0.74
C VAL A 150 29.92 -14.96 -1.17
N ASP A 151 28.91 -15.32 -0.39
CA ASP A 151 28.00 -16.45 -0.61
C ASP A 151 26.53 -16.01 -0.77
N ALA A 152 26.31 -14.73 -1.06
CA ALA A 152 24.98 -14.19 -1.20
C ALA A 152 24.25 -14.75 -2.43
N SER A 153 23.00 -15.15 -2.24
CA SER A 153 22.07 -15.52 -3.31
C SER A 153 21.26 -14.31 -3.79
N LEU A 154 21.11 -13.32 -2.92
CA LEU A 154 20.44 -12.05 -3.19
C LEU A 154 21.14 -10.95 -2.38
N VAL A 155 21.43 -9.85 -3.05
CA VAL A 155 21.73 -8.56 -2.43
C VAL A 155 20.59 -7.61 -2.74
N LEU A 156 19.86 -7.19 -1.69
CA LEU A 156 18.71 -6.29 -1.79
C LEU A 156 19.08 -4.90 -1.25
N LEU A 157 19.01 -3.89 -2.10
CA LEU A 157 19.31 -2.50 -1.75
C LEU A 157 18.06 -1.82 -1.19
N ALA A 158 18.11 -1.42 0.06
CA ALA A 158 17.06 -0.73 0.81
C ALA A 158 17.58 0.59 1.42
N VAL A 159 18.36 1.32 0.65
CA VAL A 159 19.00 2.58 1.04
C VAL A 159 18.24 3.80 0.48
N PRO A 160 18.45 5.02 1.04
CA PRO A 160 17.83 6.24 0.50
C PRO A 160 18.15 6.46 -0.98
N ILE A 161 17.20 7.07 -1.70
CA ILE A 161 17.28 7.32 -3.15
C ILE A 161 18.58 8.05 -3.50
N ALA A 162 18.90 9.11 -2.76
CA ALA A 162 20.05 9.98 -3.02
C ALA A 162 21.39 9.25 -3.03
N VAL A 163 21.53 8.15 -2.28
CA VAL A 163 22.81 7.41 -2.18
C VAL A 163 22.80 6.09 -2.93
N THR A 164 21.68 5.67 -3.50
CA THR A 164 21.51 4.34 -4.10
C THR A 164 22.54 4.03 -5.16
N GLU A 165 22.75 4.91 -6.14
CA GLU A 165 23.74 4.71 -7.20
C GLU A 165 25.18 4.65 -6.67
N GLN A 166 25.51 5.48 -5.68
CA GLN A 166 26.83 5.45 -5.05
C GLN A 166 27.06 4.10 -4.35
N VAL A 167 26.08 3.62 -3.58
CA VAL A 167 26.13 2.33 -2.90
C VAL A 167 26.30 1.20 -3.91
N ILE A 168 25.55 1.21 -5.02
CA ILE A 168 25.69 0.21 -6.10
C ILE A 168 27.13 0.18 -6.61
N ARG A 169 27.72 1.33 -6.92
CA ARG A 169 29.09 1.41 -7.45
C ARG A 169 30.17 0.95 -6.46
N GLN A 170 29.88 0.99 -5.17
CA GLN A 170 30.78 0.59 -4.10
C GLN A 170 30.65 -0.89 -3.70
N LEU A 171 29.63 -1.60 -4.22
CA LEU A 171 29.46 -3.03 -3.91
C LEU A 171 30.71 -3.83 -4.31
N PRO A 172 31.16 -4.77 -3.46
CA PRO A 172 32.21 -5.71 -3.85
C PRO A 172 31.72 -6.60 -5.01
N PRO A 173 32.62 -7.30 -5.70
CA PRO A 173 32.24 -8.33 -6.65
C PRO A 173 31.29 -9.34 -6.02
N LEU A 174 30.14 -9.55 -6.65
CA LEU A 174 29.12 -10.51 -6.19
C LEU A 174 29.26 -11.85 -6.92
N PRO A 175 28.80 -12.95 -6.33
CA PRO A 175 28.72 -14.24 -7.04
C PRO A 175 27.96 -14.11 -8.36
N ALA A 176 28.38 -14.80 -9.41
CA ALA A 176 27.80 -14.70 -10.73
C ALA A 176 26.28 -15.03 -10.79
N ASN A 177 25.80 -15.87 -9.87
CA ASN A 177 24.40 -16.26 -9.73
C ASN A 177 23.66 -15.48 -8.63
N CYS A 178 24.32 -14.52 -7.98
CA CYS A 178 23.68 -13.64 -6.99
C CYS A 178 22.75 -12.66 -7.70
N ILE A 179 21.53 -12.55 -7.22
CA ILE A 179 20.59 -11.52 -7.69
C ILE A 179 20.99 -10.20 -7.05
N LEU A 180 21.18 -9.17 -7.87
CA LEU A 180 21.27 -7.80 -7.39
C LEU A 180 19.92 -7.09 -7.63
N ALA A 181 19.27 -6.68 -6.55
CA ALA A 181 17.97 -6.02 -6.62
C ALA A 181 17.91 -4.77 -5.74
N ASP A 182 17.05 -3.81 -6.10
CA ASP A 182 16.75 -2.63 -5.30
C ASP A 182 15.26 -2.51 -5.01
N ILE A 183 14.90 -1.73 -3.98
CA ILE A 183 13.52 -1.39 -3.62
C ILE A 183 13.27 0.13 -3.57
N THR A 184 14.06 0.91 -4.29
CA THR A 184 13.91 2.37 -4.31
C THR A 184 12.68 2.84 -5.09
N SER A 185 12.28 4.09 -4.88
CA SER A 185 11.09 4.67 -5.54
C SER A 185 11.33 5.13 -6.98
N ILE A 186 12.57 5.07 -7.47
CA ILE A 186 12.95 5.33 -8.87
C ILE A 186 13.58 4.08 -9.47
N LYS A 187 13.47 3.88 -10.77
CA LYS A 187 13.92 2.63 -11.40
C LYS A 187 14.98 2.80 -12.47
N ALA A 188 14.89 3.80 -13.31
CA ALA A 188 15.77 3.90 -14.48
C ALA A 188 17.26 4.00 -14.10
N ALA A 189 17.61 4.92 -13.22
CA ALA A 189 19.01 5.15 -12.83
C ALA A 189 19.58 4.00 -11.97
N PRO A 190 18.89 3.52 -10.90
CA PRO A 190 19.38 2.37 -10.13
C PRO A 190 19.54 1.10 -10.96
N LEU A 191 18.56 0.80 -11.83
CA LEU A 191 18.61 -0.41 -12.68
C LEU A 191 19.79 -0.35 -13.64
N ALA A 192 20.05 0.82 -14.28
CA ALA A 192 21.20 1.01 -15.15
C ALA A 192 22.53 0.84 -14.39
N ALA A 193 22.62 1.41 -13.17
CA ALA A 193 23.80 1.27 -12.33
C ALA A 193 24.04 -0.19 -11.91
N MET A 194 22.99 -0.93 -11.52
CA MET A 194 23.10 -2.36 -11.18
C MET A 194 23.54 -3.19 -12.37
N LEU A 195 23.01 -2.92 -13.58
CA LEU A 195 23.38 -3.62 -14.81
C LEU A 195 24.84 -3.38 -15.20
N ALA A 196 25.39 -2.20 -14.90
CA ALA A 196 26.78 -1.88 -15.14
C ALA A 196 27.73 -2.52 -14.10
N GLN A 197 27.29 -2.59 -12.84
CA GLN A 197 28.10 -3.07 -11.71
C GLN A 197 28.16 -4.59 -11.60
N HIS A 198 27.08 -5.30 -11.95
CA HIS A 198 26.94 -6.74 -11.77
C HIS A 198 26.63 -7.44 -13.08
N ALA A 199 27.41 -8.50 -13.41
CA ALA A 199 27.22 -9.29 -14.64
C ALA A 199 26.11 -10.34 -14.54
N GLY A 200 25.71 -10.72 -13.32
CA GLY A 200 24.67 -11.71 -13.04
C GLY A 200 23.24 -11.16 -13.13
N PRO A 201 22.26 -11.83 -12.46
CA PRO A 201 20.86 -11.43 -12.48
C PRO A 201 20.62 -10.07 -11.84
N VAL A 202 19.86 -9.21 -12.49
CA VAL A 202 19.53 -7.86 -12.01
C VAL A 202 18.03 -7.62 -12.08
N LEU A 203 17.45 -7.07 -11.01
CA LEU A 203 16.02 -6.81 -10.86
C LEU A 203 15.75 -5.49 -10.13
N GLY A 204 14.95 -4.62 -10.72
CA GLY A 204 14.41 -3.44 -10.05
C GLY A 204 13.05 -3.76 -9.42
N LEU A 205 12.86 -3.45 -8.15
CA LEU A 205 11.59 -3.57 -7.44
C LEU A 205 11.17 -2.20 -6.89
N HIS A 206 9.87 -1.93 -6.86
CA HIS A 206 9.32 -0.78 -6.14
C HIS A 206 8.09 -1.18 -5.36
N PRO A 207 8.19 -1.40 -4.04
CA PRO A 207 7.06 -1.54 -3.16
C PRO A 207 6.25 -0.24 -3.12
N MET A 208 4.98 -0.29 -3.57
CA MET A 208 4.08 0.88 -3.57
C MET A 208 3.47 1.16 -2.20
N PHE A 209 4.25 0.91 -1.14
CA PHE A 209 3.84 1.05 0.25
C PHE A 209 5.02 1.48 1.13
N GLY A 210 4.70 2.14 2.23
CA GLY A 210 5.68 2.49 3.26
C GLY A 210 5.83 1.42 4.35
N PRO A 211 6.70 1.65 5.33
CA PRO A 211 6.96 0.70 6.42
C PRO A 211 5.81 0.54 7.42
N ASP A 212 4.82 1.40 7.38
CA ASP A 212 3.69 1.51 8.32
C ASP A 212 2.52 0.57 7.99
N ILE A 213 2.65 -0.30 6.98
CA ILE A 213 1.66 -1.33 6.68
C ILE A 213 1.70 -2.48 7.69
N SER A 214 0.56 -3.10 7.98
CA SER A 214 0.48 -4.27 8.86
C SER A 214 1.08 -5.52 8.20
N ASN A 215 0.83 -5.71 6.91
CA ASN A 215 1.35 -6.82 6.10
C ASN A 215 1.44 -6.43 4.61
N ILE A 216 2.11 -7.28 3.83
CA ILE A 216 2.36 -7.06 2.40
C ILE A 216 1.20 -7.57 1.51
N VAL A 217 0.20 -8.25 2.09
CA VAL A 217 -0.91 -8.85 1.34
C VAL A 217 -1.70 -7.78 0.58
N LYS A 218 -1.92 -8.01 -0.70
CA LYS A 218 -2.56 -7.07 -1.66
C LYS A 218 -1.77 -5.80 -1.94
N GLN A 219 -0.59 -5.65 -1.36
CA GLN A 219 0.25 -4.51 -1.68
C GLN A 219 0.89 -4.70 -3.06
N VAL A 220 0.95 -3.63 -3.83
CA VAL A 220 1.57 -3.66 -5.16
C VAL A 220 3.08 -3.55 -5.02
N VAL A 221 3.79 -4.39 -5.75
CA VAL A 221 5.23 -4.27 -5.98
C VAL A 221 5.44 -4.19 -7.49
N VAL A 222 6.01 -3.08 -7.95
CA VAL A 222 6.35 -2.93 -9.36
C VAL A 222 7.66 -3.68 -9.62
N VAL A 223 7.67 -4.44 -10.71
CA VAL A 223 8.80 -5.25 -11.17
C VAL A 223 9.35 -4.64 -12.45
N CYS A 224 10.63 -4.27 -12.43
CA CYS A 224 11.36 -3.78 -13.59
C CYS A 224 12.48 -4.76 -13.90
N HIS A 225 12.29 -5.56 -14.95
CA HIS A 225 13.26 -6.58 -15.35
C HIS A 225 14.56 -5.95 -15.86
N GLY A 226 15.69 -6.46 -15.37
CA GLY A 226 17.02 -6.09 -15.82
C GLY A 226 17.68 -7.17 -16.68
N ARG A 227 18.29 -8.17 -16.04
CA ARG A 227 19.04 -9.24 -16.71
C ARG A 227 18.72 -10.60 -16.09
N ALA A 228 18.74 -11.68 -16.92
CA ALA A 228 18.61 -13.06 -16.53
C ALA A 228 17.36 -13.35 -15.67
N ALA A 229 16.17 -12.99 -16.22
CA ALA A 229 14.90 -13.07 -15.52
C ALA A 229 14.56 -14.48 -14.99
N GLU A 230 15.01 -15.51 -15.68
CA GLU A 230 14.83 -16.90 -15.28
C GLU A 230 15.50 -17.25 -13.94
N GLN A 231 16.57 -16.54 -13.57
CA GLN A 231 17.34 -16.81 -12.35
C GLN A 231 16.71 -16.20 -11.09
N TYR A 232 15.82 -15.22 -11.21
CA TYR A 232 15.13 -14.60 -10.08
C TYR A 232 13.63 -14.92 -9.99
N GLN A 233 13.14 -15.90 -10.74
CA GLN A 233 11.73 -16.31 -10.65
C GLN A 233 11.33 -16.76 -9.24
N TRP A 234 12.24 -17.42 -8.51
CA TRP A 234 12.01 -17.78 -7.12
C TRP A 234 11.75 -16.55 -6.23
N LEU A 235 12.43 -15.42 -6.49
CA LEU A 235 12.23 -14.19 -5.73
C LEU A 235 10.85 -13.59 -6.02
N LEU A 236 10.43 -13.53 -7.27
CA LEU A 236 9.09 -13.08 -7.64
C LEU A 236 8.00 -13.98 -7.03
N GLN A 237 8.23 -15.30 -7.06
CA GLN A 237 7.35 -16.25 -6.38
C GLN A 237 7.31 -16.01 -4.86
N GLN A 238 8.44 -15.68 -4.25
CA GLN A 238 8.51 -15.37 -2.81
C GLN A 238 7.65 -14.16 -2.46
N PHE A 239 7.67 -13.09 -3.26
CA PHE A 239 6.78 -11.94 -3.09
C PHE A 239 5.29 -12.35 -3.24
N SER A 240 4.98 -13.20 -4.19
CA SER A 240 3.62 -13.74 -4.37
C SER A 240 3.18 -14.61 -3.19
N VAL A 241 4.07 -15.43 -2.64
CA VAL A 241 3.83 -16.22 -1.42
C VAL A 241 3.55 -15.31 -0.23
N TRP A 242 4.23 -14.18 -0.10
CA TRP A 242 3.92 -13.16 0.90
C TRP A 242 2.59 -12.45 0.66
N GLY A 243 1.96 -12.63 -0.51
CA GLY A 243 0.66 -12.07 -0.85
C GLY A 243 0.72 -10.73 -1.59
N ALA A 244 1.91 -10.30 -2.03
CA ALA A 244 2.06 -9.11 -2.86
C ALA A 244 1.42 -9.29 -4.24
N VAL A 245 0.98 -8.19 -4.83
CA VAL A 245 0.52 -8.11 -6.22
C VAL A 245 1.66 -7.57 -7.06
N LEU A 246 2.21 -8.41 -7.93
CA LEU A 246 3.29 -8.01 -8.81
C LEU A 246 2.74 -7.35 -10.08
N THR A 247 3.33 -6.22 -10.47
CA THR A 247 2.97 -5.47 -11.68
C THR A 247 4.23 -5.14 -12.46
N GLU A 248 4.33 -5.66 -13.68
CA GLU A 248 5.50 -5.45 -14.52
C GLU A 248 5.43 -4.13 -15.28
N LYS A 249 6.52 -3.39 -15.28
CA LYS A 249 6.76 -2.18 -16.07
C LYS A 249 8.22 -2.11 -16.48
N ASN A 250 8.51 -1.49 -17.63
CA ASN A 250 9.90 -1.09 -17.84
C ASN A 250 10.26 0.13 -16.95
N ALA A 251 11.53 0.31 -16.67
CA ALA A 251 11.99 1.32 -15.71
C ALA A 251 11.61 2.76 -16.12
N GLN A 252 11.64 3.06 -17.42
CA GLN A 252 11.26 4.38 -17.93
C GLN A 252 9.77 4.66 -17.76
N GLN A 253 8.91 3.71 -18.15
CA GLN A 253 7.45 3.83 -17.93
C GLN A 253 7.11 3.93 -16.45
N HIS A 254 7.82 3.19 -15.61
CA HIS A 254 7.65 3.30 -14.16
C HIS A 254 7.92 4.73 -13.70
N ASP A 255 9.07 5.30 -14.03
CA ASP A 255 9.46 6.63 -13.55
C ASP A 255 8.54 7.73 -14.10
N GLU A 256 8.06 7.60 -15.34
CA GLU A 256 7.05 8.50 -15.90
C GLU A 256 5.74 8.49 -15.10
N LEU A 257 5.25 7.30 -14.72
CA LEU A 257 4.05 7.17 -13.88
C LEU A 257 4.27 7.72 -12.46
N MET A 258 5.46 7.52 -11.88
CA MET A 258 5.78 8.01 -10.55
C MET A 258 5.84 9.54 -10.46
N GLN A 259 6.07 10.24 -11.57
CA GLN A 259 5.92 11.71 -11.59
C GLN A 259 4.51 12.16 -11.18
N LEU A 260 3.47 11.43 -11.61
CA LEU A 260 2.07 11.72 -11.26
C LEU A 260 1.69 11.09 -9.92
N ILE A 261 1.96 9.80 -9.75
CA ILE A 261 1.51 9.00 -8.60
C ILE A 261 2.18 9.46 -7.30
N GLN A 262 3.45 9.82 -7.37
CA GLN A 262 4.24 10.21 -6.20
C GLN A 262 4.60 11.68 -6.20
N ALA A 263 5.42 12.15 -7.14
CA ALA A 263 6.02 13.47 -7.04
C ALA A 263 4.98 14.61 -7.06
N MET A 264 4.08 14.64 -8.06
CA MET A 264 3.05 15.67 -8.15
C MET A 264 2.06 15.60 -6.97
N ARG A 265 1.63 14.39 -6.58
CA ARG A 265 0.72 14.22 -5.44
C ARG A 265 1.34 14.70 -4.13
N HIS A 266 2.59 14.33 -3.86
CA HIS A 266 3.28 14.76 -2.63
C HIS A 266 3.50 16.27 -2.63
N PHE A 267 3.92 16.84 -3.75
CA PHE A 267 4.10 18.27 -3.89
C PHE A 267 2.78 19.04 -3.66
N SER A 268 1.67 18.59 -4.25
CA SER A 268 0.35 19.22 -4.04
C SER A 268 -0.09 19.16 -2.58
N SER A 269 0.14 18.02 -1.90
CA SER A 269 -0.16 17.88 -0.46
C SER A 269 0.73 18.77 0.40
N LEU A 270 2.02 18.91 0.05
CA LEU A 270 2.96 19.80 0.73
C LEU A 270 2.52 21.25 0.59
N VAL A 271 2.21 21.70 -0.64
CA VAL A 271 1.74 23.09 -0.90
C VAL A 271 0.45 23.36 -0.11
N TYR A 272 -0.51 22.43 -0.13
CA TYR A 272 -1.75 22.62 0.60
C TYR A 272 -1.55 22.72 2.12
N GLY A 273 -0.75 21.85 2.71
CA GLY A 273 -0.48 21.89 4.14
C GLY A 273 0.32 23.12 4.58
N VAL A 274 1.32 23.55 3.80
CA VAL A 274 2.09 24.79 4.05
C VAL A 274 1.15 25.99 3.95
N HIS A 275 0.26 26.04 2.94
CA HIS A 275 -0.70 27.11 2.79
C HIS A 275 -1.64 27.22 4.00
N LEU A 276 -2.18 26.11 4.51
CA LEU A 276 -3.00 26.13 5.73
C LEU A 276 -2.23 26.70 6.94
N ALA A 277 -0.95 26.42 7.04
CA ALA A 277 -0.10 26.95 8.11
C ALA A 277 0.13 28.46 7.96
N GLU A 278 0.37 28.95 6.74
CA GLU A 278 0.55 30.39 6.44
C GLU A 278 -0.72 31.19 6.66
N GLU A 279 -1.90 30.60 6.38
CA GLU A 279 -3.22 31.18 6.68
C GLU A 279 -3.59 31.07 8.18
N HIS A 280 -2.73 30.52 9.00
CA HIS A 280 -2.98 30.31 10.43
C HIS A 280 -4.28 29.56 10.73
N ALA A 281 -4.61 28.59 9.89
CA ALA A 281 -5.87 27.82 9.99
C ALA A 281 -5.94 27.05 11.31
N ASP A 282 -7.04 27.18 12.03
CA ASP A 282 -7.29 26.37 13.24
C ASP A 282 -7.77 24.96 12.84
N LEU A 283 -6.87 23.98 12.94
CA LEU A 283 -7.16 22.60 12.59
C LEU A 283 -8.30 22.01 13.42
N SER A 284 -8.48 22.42 14.66
CA SER A 284 -9.56 21.93 15.54
C SER A 284 -10.92 22.37 14.99
N GLN A 285 -11.05 23.64 14.62
CA GLN A 285 -12.27 24.18 14.01
C GLN A 285 -12.53 23.57 12.63
N LEU A 286 -11.49 23.39 11.82
CA LEU A 286 -11.63 22.72 10.53
C LEU A 286 -12.15 21.28 10.69
N LEU A 287 -11.65 20.54 11.68
CA LEU A 287 -12.10 19.18 11.98
C LEU A 287 -13.52 19.15 12.53
N GLU A 288 -13.91 20.10 13.38
CA GLU A 288 -15.26 20.21 13.94
C GLU A 288 -16.31 20.40 12.85
N LEU A 289 -16.02 21.26 11.86
CA LEU A 289 -16.93 21.57 10.76
C LEU A 289 -16.75 20.66 9.53
N SER A 290 -15.82 19.68 9.60
CA SER A 290 -15.46 18.86 8.46
C SER A 290 -16.55 17.87 8.06
N SER A 291 -16.80 17.80 6.74
CA SER A 291 -17.45 16.63 6.14
C SER A 291 -16.50 15.43 6.18
N PRO A 292 -16.99 14.18 6.08
CA PRO A 292 -16.12 13.01 5.97
C PRO A 292 -15.09 13.09 4.83
N ILE A 293 -15.44 13.71 3.71
CA ILE A 293 -14.52 13.93 2.56
C ILE A 293 -13.36 14.82 2.99
N TYR A 294 -13.67 16.01 3.56
CA TYR A 294 -12.63 16.95 3.96
C TYR A 294 -11.72 16.38 5.05
N ARG A 295 -12.29 15.64 6.01
CA ARG A 295 -11.53 14.97 7.05
C ARG A 295 -10.54 13.95 6.47
N LEU A 296 -10.96 13.17 5.48
CA LEU A 296 -10.07 12.20 4.80
C LEU A 296 -8.96 12.92 4.03
N GLU A 297 -9.29 14.01 3.33
CA GLU A 297 -8.32 14.84 2.62
C GLU A 297 -7.29 15.42 3.57
N LEU A 298 -7.73 16.04 4.67
CA LEU A 298 -6.84 16.61 5.69
C LEU A 298 -5.98 15.53 6.37
N ALA A 299 -6.51 14.34 6.61
CA ALA A 299 -5.73 13.21 7.12
C ALA A 299 -4.64 12.78 6.14
N MET A 300 -4.91 12.77 4.82
CA MET A 300 -3.89 12.46 3.81
C MET A 300 -2.80 13.54 3.71
N VAL A 301 -3.17 14.80 3.88
CA VAL A 301 -2.21 15.92 3.97
C VAL A 301 -1.38 15.79 5.25
N GLY A 302 -2.00 15.63 6.42
CA GLY A 302 -1.33 15.49 7.70
C GLY A 302 -0.40 14.28 7.76
N ARG A 303 -0.77 13.18 7.09
CA ARG A 303 0.08 11.99 6.95
C ARG A 303 1.44 12.31 6.32
N LEU A 304 1.51 13.21 5.36
CA LEU A 304 2.78 13.63 4.75
C LEU A 304 3.72 14.25 5.79
N PHE A 305 3.19 15.13 6.63
CA PHE A 305 3.97 15.83 7.66
C PHE A 305 4.35 14.97 8.87
N ALA A 306 3.70 13.83 9.05
CA ALA A 306 4.04 12.86 10.09
C ALA A 306 5.16 11.88 9.68
N GLN A 307 5.66 11.96 8.46
CA GLN A 307 6.65 11.03 7.92
C GLN A 307 8.01 11.72 7.67
N ASN A 308 9.00 10.96 7.17
CA ASN A 308 10.36 11.46 6.93
C ASN A 308 10.37 12.48 5.77
N ALA A 309 10.68 13.74 6.08
CA ALA A 309 10.72 14.82 5.11
C ALA A 309 11.80 14.63 4.02
N GLU A 310 12.95 14.03 4.36
CA GLU A 310 14.05 13.78 3.42
C GLU A 310 13.61 12.81 2.32
N LEU A 311 12.95 11.70 2.69
CA LEU A 311 12.41 10.74 1.72
C LEU A 311 11.45 11.42 0.73
N TYR A 312 10.55 12.26 1.21
CA TYR A 312 9.60 12.94 0.33
C TYR A 312 10.25 14.00 -0.53
N ALA A 313 11.25 14.70 -0.01
CA ALA A 313 12.08 15.61 -0.80
C ALA A 313 12.82 14.86 -1.93
N ASP A 314 13.47 13.74 -1.62
CA ASP A 314 14.13 12.89 -2.60
C ASP A 314 13.18 12.40 -3.70
N ILE A 315 11.97 11.97 -3.34
CA ILE A 315 10.95 11.56 -4.32
C ILE A 315 10.54 12.73 -5.23
N MET A 316 10.32 13.91 -4.68
CA MET A 316 9.95 15.10 -5.46
C MET A 316 11.07 15.60 -6.34
N LEU A 317 12.32 15.45 -5.91
CA LEU A 317 13.53 15.88 -6.65
C LEU A 317 14.08 14.78 -7.58
N SER A 318 13.48 13.61 -7.60
CA SER A 318 14.00 12.40 -8.28
C SER A 318 14.22 12.56 -9.79
N SER A 319 13.58 13.53 -10.44
CA SER A 319 13.67 13.74 -11.89
C SER A 319 13.47 15.21 -12.27
N VAL A 320 14.29 15.71 -13.18
CA VAL A 320 14.11 17.04 -13.79
C VAL A 320 12.76 17.17 -14.51
N ALA A 321 12.21 16.07 -15.04
CA ALA A 321 10.91 16.05 -15.68
C ALA A 321 9.75 16.42 -14.74
N VAL A 322 9.90 16.19 -13.44
CA VAL A 322 8.93 16.61 -12.39
C VAL A 322 8.78 18.14 -12.40
N THR A 323 9.89 18.89 -12.54
CA THR A 323 9.82 20.36 -12.60
C THR A 323 8.94 20.83 -13.75
N GLY A 324 9.09 20.25 -14.94
CA GLY A 324 8.25 20.59 -16.09
C GLY A 324 6.78 20.21 -15.89
N LEU A 325 6.51 19.09 -15.23
CA LEU A 325 5.15 18.68 -14.87
C LEU A 325 4.52 19.68 -13.90
N LEU A 326 5.22 20.08 -12.85
CA LEU A 326 4.73 21.04 -11.86
C LEU A 326 4.53 22.43 -12.44
N GLN A 327 5.36 22.88 -13.38
CA GLN A 327 5.14 24.14 -14.11
C GLN A 327 3.84 24.11 -14.92
N ARG A 328 3.52 23.00 -15.60
CA ARG A 328 2.25 22.83 -16.30
C ARG A 328 1.07 22.78 -15.33
N TYR A 329 1.22 22.16 -14.17
CA TYR A 329 0.20 22.13 -13.14
C TYR A 329 -0.06 23.52 -12.55
N GLN A 330 0.98 24.29 -12.24
CA GLN A 330 0.89 25.67 -11.79
C GLN A 330 0.21 26.57 -12.84
N HIS A 331 0.59 26.40 -14.12
CA HIS A 331 -0.07 27.13 -15.20
C HIS A 331 -1.58 26.85 -15.25
N ARG A 332 -1.97 25.58 -15.11
CA ARG A 332 -3.37 25.18 -15.06
C ARG A 332 -4.11 25.77 -13.85
N PHE A 333 -3.47 25.76 -12.68
CA PHE A 333 -4.00 26.39 -11.47
C PHE A 333 -4.27 27.88 -11.70
N ASN A 334 -3.33 28.61 -12.29
CA ASN A 334 -3.48 30.04 -12.60
C ASN A 334 -4.63 30.28 -13.60
N GLN A 335 -4.77 29.47 -14.64
CA GLN A 335 -5.89 29.58 -15.58
C GLN A 335 -7.25 29.45 -14.87
N LEU A 336 -7.43 28.45 -14.00
CA LEU A 336 -8.67 28.27 -13.24
C LEU A 336 -8.88 29.42 -12.25
N SER A 337 -7.83 29.92 -11.60
CA SER A 337 -7.90 31.08 -10.71
C SER A 337 -8.36 32.34 -11.43
N HIS A 338 -7.97 32.56 -12.68
CA HIS A 338 -8.48 33.67 -13.49
C HIS A 338 -9.98 33.58 -13.79
N LEU A 339 -10.47 32.34 -14.07
CA LEU A 339 -11.92 32.14 -14.27
C LEU A 339 -12.71 32.46 -12.98
N LEU A 340 -12.18 32.09 -11.81
CA LEU A 340 -12.77 32.41 -10.51
C LEU A 340 -12.80 33.94 -10.28
N ALA A 341 -11.67 34.62 -10.51
CA ALA A 341 -11.56 36.06 -10.35
C ALA A 341 -12.52 36.83 -11.30
N ALA A 342 -12.68 36.34 -12.53
CA ALA A 342 -13.62 36.88 -13.52
C ALA A 342 -15.09 36.49 -13.24
N ARG A 343 -15.36 35.64 -12.25
CA ARG A 343 -16.69 35.04 -11.99
C ARG A 343 -17.28 34.34 -13.23
N ASP A 344 -16.41 33.79 -14.09
CA ASP A 344 -16.81 33.11 -15.32
C ASP A 344 -17.30 31.69 -15.03
N LYS A 345 -18.58 31.59 -14.67
CA LYS A 345 -19.22 30.29 -14.43
C LYS A 345 -19.22 29.38 -15.67
N ALA A 346 -19.41 29.98 -16.87
CA ALA A 346 -19.49 29.21 -18.10
C ALA A 346 -18.10 28.59 -18.42
N GLY A 347 -17.02 29.37 -18.28
CA GLY A 347 -15.64 28.88 -18.41
C GLY A 347 -15.33 27.80 -17.42
N LEU A 348 -15.68 27.94 -16.14
CA LEU A 348 -15.49 26.88 -15.12
C LEU A 348 -16.25 25.59 -15.47
N MET A 349 -17.50 25.71 -15.94
CA MET A 349 -18.28 24.54 -16.37
C MET A 349 -17.67 23.86 -17.61
N ALA A 350 -17.08 24.60 -18.53
CA ALA A 350 -16.38 24.05 -19.69
C ALA A 350 -15.11 23.27 -19.27
N GLU A 351 -14.33 23.78 -18.32
CA GLU A 351 -13.18 23.04 -17.78
C GLU A 351 -13.62 21.79 -17.00
N PHE A 352 -14.73 21.88 -16.25
CA PHE A 352 -15.31 20.72 -15.57
C PHE A 352 -15.74 19.63 -16.55
N ALA A 353 -16.36 19.99 -17.69
CA ALA A 353 -16.74 19.05 -18.74
C ALA A 353 -15.53 18.29 -19.34
N LYS A 354 -14.39 18.98 -19.53
CA LYS A 354 -13.14 18.31 -19.96
C LYS A 354 -12.68 17.24 -18.96
N GLY A 355 -12.78 17.56 -17.66
CA GLY A 355 -12.49 16.57 -16.61
C GLY A 355 -13.45 15.38 -16.65
N GLN A 356 -14.76 15.62 -16.83
CA GLN A 356 -15.75 14.55 -16.95
C GLN A 356 -15.49 13.64 -18.15
N GLU A 357 -15.14 14.22 -19.30
CA GLU A 357 -14.78 13.47 -20.50
C GLU A 357 -13.54 12.58 -20.25
N PHE A 358 -12.50 13.13 -19.62
CA PHE A 358 -11.27 12.41 -19.29
C PHE A 358 -11.52 11.22 -18.35
N PHE A 359 -12.29 11.42 -17.28
CA PHE A 359 -12.61 10.37 -16.32
C PHE A 359 -13.59 9.33 -16.89
N GLY A 360 -14.50 9.74 -17.77
CA GLY A 360 -15.45 8.85 -18.41
C GLY A 360 -16.16 7.90 -17.45
N PRO A 361 -16.25 6.60 -17.75
CA PRO A 361 -16.90 5.60 -16.88
C PRO A 361 -16.26 5.46 -15.50
N LEU A 362 -14.96 5.75 -15.36
CA LEU A 362 -14.24 5.67 -14.08
C LEU A 362 -14.77 6.68 -13.05
N ALA A 363 -15.35 7.80 -13.48
CA ALA A 363 -15.95 8.77 -12.57
C ALA A 363 -17.04 8.14 -11.67
N SER A 364 -17.92 7.33 -12.26
CA SER A 364 -18.98 6.64 -11.53
C SER A 364 -18.41 5.54 -10.61
N GLN A 365 -17.41 4.83 -11.06
CA GLN A 365 -16.72 3.82 -10.23
C GLN A 365 -16.07 4.49 -9.01
N PHE A 366 -15.29 5.55 -9.21
CA PHE A 366 -14.65 6.30 -8.12
C PHE A 366 -15.65 6.93 -7.16
N LEU A 367 -16.82 7.38 -7.66
CA LEU A 367 -17.90 7.86 -6.79
C LEU A 367 -18.40 6.75 -5.86
N GLN A 368 -18.57 5.53 -6.35
CA GLN A 368 -18.98 4.38 -5.53
C GLN A 368 -17.90 3.97 -4.53
N GLU A 369 -16.64 3.92 -4.95
CA GLU A 369 -15.51 3.61 -4.08
C GLU A 369 -15.36 4.65 -2.97
N SER A 370 -15.45 5.95 -3.30
CA SER A 370 -15.37 7.02 -2.31
C SER A 370 -16.52 6.97 -1.29
N ARG A 371 -17.76 6.68 -1.73
CA ARG A 371 -18.88 6.49 -0.80
C ARG A 371 -18.63 5.41 0.24
N ARG A 372 -18.09 4.26 -0.18
CA ARG A 372 -17.73 3.16 0.74
C ARG A 372 -16.65 3.57 1.75
N LEU A 373 -15.63 4.30 1.29
CA LEU A 373 -14.57 4.80 2.18
C LEU A 373 -15.11 5.80 3.20
N LEU A 374 -15.98 6.71 2.75
CA LEU A 374 -16.59 7.74 3.60
C LEU A 374 -17.54 7.16 4.64
N GLN A 375 -18.32 6.13 4.29
CA GLN A 375 -19.14 5.40 5.26
C GLN A 375 -18.29 4.80 6.37
N LYS A 376 -17.20 4.10 6.03
CA LYS A 376 -16.26 3.54 7.04
C LYS A 376 -15.65 4.63 7.93
N ALA A 377 -15.25 5.75 7.35
CA ALA A 377 -14.71 6.88 8.12
C ALA A 377 -15.77 7.54 9.01
N ALA A 378 -17.06 7.45 8.66
CA ALA A 378 -18.15 7.94 9.49
C ALA A 378 -18.45 7.01 10.67
N ASP A 379 -18.38 5.68 10.46
CA ASP A 379 -18.60 4.67 11.51
C ASP A 379 -17.54 4.75 12.62
N GLU A 380 -16.33 5.23 12.29
CA GLU A 380 -15.25 5.43 13.27
C GLU A 380 -15.33 6.78 14.02
N ARG A 381 -16.34 7.61 13.76
CA ARG A 381 -16.65 8.80 14.56
C ARG A 381 -17.38 8.39 15.84
N SER A 382 -16.62 8.11 16.88
CA SER A 382 -17.11 7.98 18.26
C SER A 382 -16.70 9.18 19.09
#